data_420ad437943c42d9232f9687cc0945ad
#
_entry.id   420ad437943c42d9232f9687cc0945ad
#
_cell.length_a   1.000
_cell.length_b   1.000
_cell.length_c   1.000
_cell.angle_alpha   90.00
_cell.angle_beta   90.00
_cell.angle_gamma   90.00
#
_symmetry.space_group_name_H-M   'P 1'
#
loop_
_entity.id
_entity.type
_entity.pdbx_description
1 polymer ?
#
loop_
_entity_poly.entity_id
_entity_poly.type
_entity_poly.pdbx_seq_one_letter_code
_entity_poly.pdbx_strand_id
1 'polypeptide(L)'
;KEARKVCVIGKRIYESLFKPDEDPCGKYIRVDGIYYQVIGMSASEGNMSIQGRSSEAVILPFTTMQQTYNLGGQIDVICFTVKHGVKVSDIHPRMEQIIKAAHYIAPNDKQALMYLNAEAMFSMIDNLFTGIHILIWMVGLGTLLAGAIGVSNIMMVTVKERTTEIGIRR
;
A
#
# COMPACT_ATOMS: atom_id res chain seq x y z
N LYS A 1 -16.99 16.33 22.96
CA LYS A 1 -16.70 14.89 22.66
C LYS A 1 -16.15 14.28 23.93
N GLU A 2 -16.87 13.30 24.49
CA GLU A 2 -16.44 12.58 25.70
C GLU A 2 -15.18 11.75 25.40
N ALA A 3 -14.13 11.93 26.17
CA ALA A 3 -12.94 11.08 26.10
C ALA A 3 -13.24 9.79 26.86
N ARG A 4 -13.82 8.81 26.18
CA ARG A 4 -14.12 7.51 26.76
C ARG A 4 -12.85 6.68 26.83
N LYS A 5 -12.62 6.03 27.97
CA LYS A 5 -11.50 5.09 28.16
C LYS A 5 -11.80 3.76 27.49
N VAL A 6 -11.76 3.74 26.16
CA VAL A 6 -11.98 2.57 25.32
C VAL A 6 -10.74 2.27 24.50
N CYS A 7 -10.59 1.01 24.09
CA CYS A 7 -9.45 0.61 23.25
C CYS A 7 -9.85 -0.50 22.26
N VAL A 8 -9.08 -0.58 21.18
CA VAL A 8 -9.06 -1.72 20.27
C VAL A 8 -7.71 -2.41 20.44
N ILE A 9 -7.72 -3.73 20.57
CA ILE A 9 -6.50 -4.53 20.81
C ILE A 9 -6.09 -5.29 19.56
N GLY A 10 -4.78 -5.44 19.36
CA GLY A 10 -4.23 -6.28 18.32
C GLY A 10 -4.38 -7.77 18.62
N LYS A 11 -4.33 -8.61 17.58
CA LYS A 11 -4.51 -10.07 17.67
C LYS A 11 -3.57 -10.72 18.69
N ARG A 12 -2.30 -10.32 18.71
CA ARG A 12 -1.29 -10.89 19.61
C ARG A 12 -1.53 -10.55 21.08
N ILE A 13 -2.06 -9.35 21.34
CA ILE A 13 -2.48 -8.94 22.68
C ILE A 13 -3.69 -9.77 23.12
N TYR A 14 -4.65 -10.00 22.22
CA TYR A 14 -5.78 -10.88 22.49
C TYR A 14 -5.31 -12.28 22.87
N GLU A 15 -4.45 -12.91 22.08
CA GLU A 15 -3.92 -14.25 22.33
C GLU A 15 -3.13 -14.36 23.63
N SER A 16 -2.53 -13.25 24.09
CA SER A 16 -1.77 -13.20 25.33
C SER A 16 -2.63 -13.00 26.59
N LEU A 17 -3.72 -12.27 26.48
CA LEU A 17 -4.54 -11.84 27.63
C LEU A 17 -5.85 -12.62 27.81
N PHE A 18 -6.36 -13.20 26.72
CA PHE A 18 -7.66 -13.88 26.70
C PHE A 18 -7.51 -15.34 26.27
N LYS A 19 -8.49 -16.16 26.66
CA LYS A 19 -8.55 -17.57 26.22
C LYS A 19 -8.98 -17.65 24.74
N PRO A 20 -8.60 -18.72 24.03
CA PRO A 20 -9.16 -18.98 22.71
C PRO A 20 -10.69 -18.97 22.74
N ASP A 21 -11.31 -18.31 21.77
CA ASP A 21 -12.78 -18.15 21.61
C ASP A 21 -13.48 -17.29 22.68
N GLU A 22 -12.75 -16.64 23.55
CA GLU A 22 -13.31 -15.71 24.53
C GLU A 22 -13.53 -14.33 23.92
N ASP A 23 -14.77 -13.81 23.99
CA ASP A 23 -15.05 -12.44 23.51
C ASP A 23 -14.37 -11.40 24.40
N PRO A 24 -13.43 -10.60 23.85
CA PRO A 24 -12.76 -9.53 24.59
C PRO A 24 -13.61 -8.29 24.74
N CYS A 25 -14.68 -8.13 23.94
CA CYS A 25 -15.49 -6.92 23.93
C CYS A 25 -16.22 -6.73 25.27
N GLY A 26 -16.17 -5.50 25.77
CA GLY A 26 -16.76 -5.14 27.05
C GLY A 26 -15.87 -5.39 28.28
N LYS A 27 -14.80 -6.19 28.15
CA LYS A 27 -13.84 -6.44 29.22
C LYS A 27 -12.83 -5.30 29.36
N TYR A 28 -12.15 -5.27 30.50
CA TYR A 28 -11.18 -4.23 30.78
C TYR A 28 -9.76 -4.77 30.76
N ILE A 29 -8.86 -4.04 30.12
CA ILE A 29 -7.42 -4.29 30.17
C ILE A 29 -6.73 -3.11 30.86
N ARG A 30 -5.61 -3.39 31.49
CA ARG A 30 -4.79 -2.37 32.14
C ARG A 30 -3.58 -2.05 31.29
N VAL A 31 -3.48 -0.79 30.86
CA VAL A 31 -2.34 -0.28 30.08
C VAL A 31 -1.75 0.88 30.87
N ASP A 32 -0.47 0.82 31.21
CA ASP A 32 0.25 1.82 31.98
C ASP A 32 -0.48 2.25 33.29
N GLY A 33 -1.10 1.26 33.94
CA GLY A 33 -1.82 1.51 35.20
C GLY A 33 -3.26 1.98 35.06
N ILE A 34 -3.73 2.25 33.84
CA ILE A 34 -5.07 2.76 33.55
C ILE A 34 -5.93 1.68 32.91
N TYR A 35 -7.18 1.60 33.31
CA TYR A 35 -8.14 0.63 32.78
C TYR A 35 -8.85 1.18 31.53
N TYR A 36 -8.83 0.41 30.46
CA TYR A 36 -9.54 0.68 29.21
C TYR A 36 -10.50 -0.46 28.89
N GLN A 37 -11.70 -0.11 28.48
CA GLN A 37 -12.66 -1.10 28.01
C GLN A 37 -12.37 -1.48 26.57
N VAL A 38 -12.25 -2.77 26.29
CA VAL A 38 -12.06 -3.29 24.94
C VAL A 38 -13.38 -3.19 24.18
N ILE A 39 -13.36 -2.54 23.03
CA ILE A 39 -14.53 -2.38 22.13
C ILE A 39 -14.37 -3.13 20.82
N GLY A 40 -13.22 -3.72 20.59
CA GLY A 40 -12.97 -4.49 19.37
C GLY A 40 -11.56 -5.02 19.29
N MET A 41 -11.34 -5.90 18.30
CA MET A 41 -10.05 -6.47 17.98
C MET A 41 -9.65 -6.08 16.55
N SER A 42 -8.40 -5.69 16.38
CA SER A 42 -7.82 -5.44 15.04
C SER A 42 -7.30 -6.75 14.47
N ALA A 43 -7.91 -7.20 13.38
CA ALA A 43 -7.49 -8.39 12.64
C ALA A 43 -6.47 -8.07 11.52
N SER A 44 -5.92 -6.85 11.50
CA SER A 44 -4.96 -6.44 10.48
C SER A 44 -3.68 -7.25 10.57
N GLU A 45 -3.47 -8.14 9.63
CA GLU A 45 -2.22 -8.89 9.44
C GLU A 45 -1.20 -8.11 8.57
N GLY A 46 -1.52 -6.86 8.22
CA GLY A 46 -0.66 -6.01 7.40
C GLY A 46 0.65 -5.66 8.10
N ASN A 47 1.76 -5.97 7.44
CA ASN A 47 3.11 -5.59 7.89
C ASN A 47 3.38 -4.07 7.76
N MET A 48 2.42 -3.30 7.29
CA MET A 48 2.56 -1.86 7.07
C MET A 48 2.05 -1.11 8.30
N SER A 49 2.95 -0.88 9.24
CA SER A 49 2.68 -0.07 10.42
C SER A 49 3.73 1.03 10.53
N ILE A 50 3.29 2.24 10.78
CA ILE A 50 4.16 3.42 10.90
C ILE A 50 4.92 3.39 12.23
N GLN A 51 4.39 2.72 13.26
CA GLN A 51 4.96 2.67 14.61
C GLN A 51 4.92 1.27 15.25
N GLY A 52 5.31 0.24 14.53
CA GLY A 52 5.32 -1.13 15.07
C GLY A 52 4.27 -2.04 14.44
N ARG A 53 4.13 -3.24 14.97
CA ARG A 53 3.17 -4.22 14.44
C ARG A 53 1.77 -3.93 14.98
N SER A 54 0.79 -3.74 14.12
CA SER A 54 -0.60 -3.52 14.51
C SER A 54 -1.19 -4.67 15.34
N SER A 55 -0.65 -5.89 15.19
CA SER A 55 -1.01 -7.05 16.00
C SER A 55 -0.59 -6.95 17.47
N GLU A 56 0.43 -6.15 17.76
CA GLU A 56 0.98 -5.93 19.12
C GLU A 56 0.57 -4.58 19.70
N ALA A 57 -0.27 -3.82 19.00
CA ALA A 57 -0.64 -2.47 19.38
C ALA A 57 -1.99 -2.42 20.13
N VAL A 58 -2.09 -1.50 21.09
CA VAL A 58 -3.36 -1.05 21.67
C VAL A 58 -3.70 0.28 21.02
N ILE A 59 -4.85 0.34 20.37
CA ILE A 59 -5.32 1.54 19.68
C ILE A 59 -6.29 2.28 20.59
N LEU A 60 -5.94 3.50 20.96
CA LEU A 60 -6.75 4.38 21.79
C LEU A 60 -7.33 5.53 20.99
N PRO A 61 -8.50 6.07 21.35
CA PRO A 61 -8.98 7.32 20.76
C PRO A 61 -7.97 8.44 21.04
N PHE A 62 -7.68 9.24 20.02
CA PHE A 62 -6.68 10.31 20.08
C PHE A 62 -6.90 11.27 21.27
N THR A 63 -8.15 11.71 21.47
CA THR A 63 -8.51 12.60 22.58
C THR A 63 -8.29 11.96 23.96
N THR A 64 -8.57 10.65 24.07
CA THR A 64 -8.33 9.90 25.31
C THR A 64 -6.83 9.81 25.59
N MET A 65 -6.04 9.52 24.55
CA MET A 65 -4.58 9.44 24.68
C MET A 65 -3.99 10.79 25.12
N GLN A 66 -4.37 11.89 24.48
CA GLN A 66 -3.89 13.23 24.82
C GLN A 66 -4.19 13.59 26.28
N GLN A 67 -5.41 13.33 26.77
CA GLN A 67 -5.82 13.65 28.13
C GLN A 67 -5.16 12.74 29.17
N THR A 68 -5.05 11.46 28.85
CA THR A 68 -4.55 10.46 29.81
C THR A 68 -3.04 10.58 30.02
N TYR A 69 -2.30 10.82 28.95
CA TYR A 69 -0.84 10.95 29.00
C TYR A 69 -0.35 12.40 29.05
N ASN A 70 -1.27 13.36 29.17
CA ASN A 70 -0.97 14.80 29.24
C ASN A 70 -0.07 15.29 28.09
N LEU A 71 -0.33 14.78 26.89
CA LEU A 71 0.47 15.09 25.68
C LEU A 71 0.21 16.50 25.13
N GLY A 72 -0.75 17.24 25.69
CA GLY A 72 -1.11 18.57 25.22
C GLY A 72 -1.57 18.56 23.76
N GLY A 73 -0.92 19.38 22.93
CA GLY A 73 -1.16 19.45 21.48
C GLY A 73 -0.17 18.67 20.63
N GLN A 74 0.64 17.82 21.24
CA GLN A 74 1.69 17.07 20.52
C GLN A 74 1.08 16.03 19.58
N ILE A 75 1.61 15.96 18.37
CA ILE A 75 1.22 15.01 17.32
C ILE A 75 2.51 14.46 16.70
N ASP A 76 2.66 13.14 16.70
CA ASP A 76 3.84 12.47 16.13
C ASP A 76 3.67 12.15 14.65
N VAL A 77 2.45 11.82 14.21
CA VAL A 77 2.16 11.39 12.85
C VAL A 77 0.87 12.02 12.35
N ILE A 78 0.90 12.55 11.14
CA ILE A 78 -0.27 13.04 10.42
C ILE A 78 -0.47 12.19 9.18
N CYS A 79 -1.62 11.52 9.08
CA CYS A 79 -2.02 10.79 7.88
C CYS A 79 -3.12 11.56 7.16
N PHE A 80 -2.98 11.69 5.85
CA PHE A 80 -4.00 12.33 5.02
C PHE A 80 -4.22 11.58 3.72
N THR A 81 -5.40 11.71 3.17
CA THR A 81 -5.77 11.19 1.85
C THR A 81 -6.24 12.34 0.98
N VAL A 82 -6.06 12.21 -0.33
CA VAL A 82 -6.49 13.19 -1.32
C VAL A 82 -7.75 12.74 -2.03
N LYS A 83 -8.47 13.68 -2.63
CA LYS A 83 -9.64 13.37 -3.46
C LYS A 83 -9.20 12.61 -4.71
N HIS A 84 -10.11 11.77 -5.23
CA HIS A 84 -9.87 11.04 -6.47
C HIS A 84 -9.45 11.98 -7.60
N GLY A 85 -8.39 11.62 -8.31
CA GLY A 85 -7.84 12.43 -9.41
C GLY A 85 -6.77 13.47 -9.02
N VAL A 86 -6.47 13.62 -7.73
CA VAL A 86 -5.38 14.49 -7.24
C VAL A 86 -4.22 13.64 -6.76
N LYS A 87 -3.01 13.99 -7.13
CA LYS A 87 -1.81 13.27 -6.68
C LYS A 87 -1.33 13.81 -5.34
N VAL A 88 -0.94 12.90 -4.44
CA VAL A 88 -0.33 13.26 -3.14
C VAL A 88 0.95 14.06 -3.36
N SER A 89 1.71 13.70 -4.38
CA SER A 89 2.97 14.36 -4.75
C SER A 89 2.80 15.85 -5.07
N ASP A 90 1.63 16.27 -5.57
CA ASP A 90 1.35 17.68 -5.90
C ASP A 90 1.01 18.52 -4.66
N ILE A 91 0.44 17.88 -3.64
CA ILE A 91 0.01 18.54 -2.39
C ILE A 91 1.13 18.54 -1.34
N HIS A 92 1.97 17.54 -1.35
CA HIS A 92 3.03 17.34 -0.36
C HIS A 92 3.90 18.59 -0.11
N PRO A 93 4.43 19.31 -1.13
CA PRO A 93 5.27 20.49 -0.90
C PRO A 93 4.55 21.60 -0.15
N ARG A 94 3.25 21.77 -0.43
CA ARG A 94 2.42 22.79 0.23
C ARG A 94 2.14 22.43 1.70
N MET A 95 1.90 21.16 1.97
CA MET A 95 1.71 20.69 3.35
C MET A 95 3.00 20.82 4.16
N GLU A 96 4.13 20.44 3.56
CA GLU A 96 5.44 20.59 4.19
C GLU A 96 5.73 22.05 4.58
N GLN A 97 5.44 22.99 3.67
CA GLN A 97 5.58 24.42 3.95
C GLN A 97 4.72 24.89 5.11
N ILE A 98 3.45 24.46 5.17
CA ILE A 98 2.53 24.83 6.26
C ILE A 98 3.03 24.31 7.60
N ILE A 99 3.45 23.04 7.65
CA ILE A 99 3.95 22.42 8.87
C ILE A 99 5.26 23.09 9.33
N LYS A 100 6.20 23.33 8.43
CA LYS A 100 7.46 24.01 8.73
C LYS A 100 7.21 25.44 9.24
N ALA A 101 6.31 26.17 8.62
CA ALA A 101 5.95 27.53 9.07
C ALA A 101 5.29 27.53 10.45
N ALA A 102 4.39 26.56 10.74
CA ALA A 102 3.71 26.45 12.03
C ALA A 102 4.66 26.09 13.18
N HIS A 103 5.74 25.36 12.89
CA HIS A 103 6.71 24.91 13.88
C HIS A 103 8.05 25.66 13.85
N TYR A 104 8.13 26.78 13.13
CA TYR A 104 9.34 27.60 13.00
C TYR A 104 10.56 26.83 12.50
N ILE A 105 10.34 25.85 11.64
CA ILE A 105 11.39 25.03 11.03
C ILE A 105 11.96 25.75 9.82
N ALA A 106 13.28 25.72 9.62
CA ALA A 106 13.91 26.31 8.45
C ALA A 106 13.37 25.68 7.15
N PRO A 107 13.02 26.47 6.12
CA PRO A 107 12.48 25.94 4.87
C PRO A 107 13.39 24.92 4.17
N ASN A 108 14.69 25.09 4.30
CA ASN A 108 15.71 24.25 3.69
C ASN A 108 16.07 22.98 4.48
N ASP A 109 15.51 22.80 5.68
CA ASP A 109 15.76 21.61 6.48
C ASP A 109 14.95 20.43 5.94
N LYS A 110 15.65 19.50 5.29
CA LYS A 110 15.06 18.28 4.71
C LYS A 110 14.95 17.14 5.72
N GLN A 111 15.57 17.26 6.89
CA GLN A 111 15.59 16.20 7.90
C GLN A 111 14.53 16.39 8.98
N ALA A 112 13.94 17.57 9.07
CA ALA A 112 12.96 17.90 10.09
C ALA A 112 11.64 17.12 9.99
N LEU A 113 11.25 16.68 8.78
CA LEU A 113 10.04 15.94 8.52
C LEU A 113 10.36 14.67 7.74
N MET A 114 9.95 13.54 8.28
CA MET A 114 9.94 12.28 7.55
C MET A 114 8.55 12.06 6.93
N TYR A 115 8.50 11.75 5.66
CA TYR A 115 7.23 11.43 4.99
C TYR A 115 7.29 10.11 4.24
N LEU A 116 6.17 9.42 4.24
CA LEU A 116 5.97 8.20 3.46
C LEU A 116 4.88 8.47 2.43
N ASN A 117 5.26 8.47 1.16
CA ASN A 117 4.32 8.62 0.06
C ASN A 117 3.96 7.25 -0.52
N ALA A 118 2.82 6.72 -0.09
CA ALA A 118 2.33 5.43 -0.58
C ALA A 118 2.02 5.46 -2.09
N GLU A 119 1.53 6.61 -2.63
CA GLU A 119 1.28 6.76 -4.07
C GLU A 119 2.55 6.56 -4.90
N ALA A 120 3.68 7.12 -4.44
CA ALA A 120 4.95 6.95 -5.12
C ALA A 120 5.40 5.48 -5.14
N MET A 121 5.16 4.74 -4.06
CA MET A 121 5.43 3.30 -4.01
C MET A 121 4.54 2.51 -4.98
N PHE A 122 3.25 2.81 -5.03
CA PHE A 122 2.32 2.16 -5.97
C PHE A 122 2.64 2.51 -7.43
N SER A 123 2.98 3.77 -7.72
CA SER A 123 3.36 4.17 -9.08
C SER A 123 4.63 3.48 -9.58
N MET A 124 5.57 3.18 -8.68
CA MET A 124 6.75 2.39 -9.01
C MET A 124 6.38 0.96 -9.43
N ILE A 125 5.43 0.35 -8.72
CA ILE A 125 4.91 -0.99 -9.04
C ILE A 125 4.17 -0.97 -10.39
N ASP A 126 3.31 0.04 -10.62
CA ASP A 126 2.57 0.19 -11.88
C ASP A 126 3.50 0.39 -13.08
N ASN A 127 4.56 1.16 -12.92
CA ASN A 127 5.58 1.34 -13.96
C ASN A 127 6.32 0.03 -14.26
N LEU A 128 6.59 -0.78 -13.25
CA LEU A 128 7.20 -2.09 -13.41
C LEU A 128 6.27 -3.04 -14.20
N PHE A 129 4.98 -3.09 -13.85
CA PHE A 129 4.00 -3.87 -14.62
C PHE A 129 3.87 -3.37 -16.07
N THR A 130 3.87 -2.07 -16.28
CA THR A 130 3.85 -1.48 -17.62
C THR A 130 5.07 -1.92 -18.43
N GLY A 131 6.25 -1.92 -17.83
CA GLY A 131 7.47 -2.43 -18.48
C GLY A 131 7.37 -3.91 -18.86
N ILE A 132 6.83 -4.75 -17.97
CA ILE A 132 6.59 -6.17 -18.25
C ILE A 132 5.59 -6.34 -19.41
N HIS A 133 4.50 -5.58 -19.42
CA HIS A 133 3.52 -5.61 -20.50
C HIS A 133 4.15 -5.26 -21.87
N ILE A 134 4.98 -4.23 -21.93
CA ILE A 134 5.69 -3.85 -23.15
C ILE A 134 6.60 -4.99 -23.63
N LEU A 135 7.33 -5.62 -22.71
CA LEU A 135 8.20 -6.76 -23.02
C LEU A 135 7.39 -7.95 -23.57
N ILE A 136 6.27 -8.30 -22.96
CA ILE A 136 5.39 -9.38 -23.43
C ILE A 136 4.89 -9.09 -24.86
N TRP A 137 4.46 -7.86 -25.12
CA TRP A 137 4.03 -7.45 -26.46
C TRP A 137 5.16 -7.53 -27.48
N MET A 138 6.37 -7.10 -27.12
CA MET A 138 7.54 -7.15 -28.00
C MET A 138 7.91 -8.59 -28.36
N VAL A 139 7.98 -9.48 -27.37
CA VAL A 139 8.28 -10.90 -27.57
C VAL A 139 7.15 -11.57 -28.36
N GLY A 140 5.89 -11.31 -28.01
CA GLY A 140 4.72 -11.88 -28.69
C GLY A 140 4.65 -11.49 -30.17
N LEU A 141 4.83 -10.23 -30.49
CA LEU A 141 4.90 -9.77 -31.87
C LEU A 141 6.10 -10.36 -32.62
N GLY A 142 7.26 -10.43 -31.96
CA GLY A 142 8.45 -11.04 -32.56
C GLY A 142 8.26 -12.51 -32.91
N THR A 143 7.65 -13.29 -32.00
CA THR A 143 7.36 -14.72 -32.24
C THR A 143 6.30 -14.92 -33.35
N LEU A 144 5.26 -14.09 -33.38
CA LEU A 144 4.27 -14.12 -34.47
C LEU A 144 4.89 -13.82 -35.85
N LEU A 145 5.75 -12.82 -35.95
CA LEU A 145 6.45 -12.49 -37.16
C LEU A 145 7.39 -13.63 -37.59
N ALA A 146 8.16 -14.18 -36.66
CA ALA A 146 9.04 -15.32 -36.94
C ALA A 146 8.23 -16.54 -37.45
N GLY A 147 7.10 -16.84 -36.80
CA GLY A 147 6.18 -17.89 -37.22
C GLY A 147 5.60 -17.66 -38.61
N ALA A 148 5.15 -16.42 -38.89
CA ALA A 148 4.62 -16.07 -40.21
C ALA A 148 5.65 -16.22 -41.34
N ILE A 149 6.90 -15.80 -41.11
CA ILE A 149 8.02 -15.96 -42.04
C ILE A 149 8.31 -17.45 -42.26
N GLY A 150 8.33 -18.25 -41.18
CA GLY A 150 8.55 -19.69 -41.24
C GLY A 150 7.48 -20.39 -42.07
N VAL A 151 6.20 -20.12 -41.85
CA VAL A 151 5.09 -20.68 -42.63
C VAL A 151 5.16 -20.22 -44.10
N SER A 152 5.44 -18.94 -44.32
CA SER A 152 5.60 -18.39 -45.69
C SER A 152 6.71 -19.08 -46.48
N ASN A 153 7.82 -19.36 -45.80
CA ASN A 153 8.97 -20.04 -46.43
C ASN A 153 8.65 -21.48 -46.83
N ILE A 154 7.95 -22.23 -45.93
CA ILE A 154 7.50 -23.60 -46.25
C ILE A 154 6.49 -23.59 -47.40
N MET A 155 5.54 -22.65 -47.36
CA MET A 155 4.52 -22.54 -48.39
C MET A 155 5.12 -22.21 -49.78
N MET A 156 6.15 -21.35 -49.83
CA MET A 156 6.86 -20.99 -51.04
C MET A 156 7.57 -22.20 -51.65
N VAL A 157 8.20 -23.06 -50.86
CA VAL A 157 8.83 -24.30 -51.31
C VAL A 157 7.78 -25.27 -51.85
N THR A 158 6.69 -25.50 -51.11
CA THR A 158 5.61 -26.41 -51.53
C THR A 158 4.92 -25.99 -52.84
N VAL A 159 4.68 -24.68 -53.01
CA VAL A 159 4.12 -24.15 -54.25
C VAL A 159 5.09 -24.35 -55.42
N LYS A 160 6.40 -24.16 -55.19
CA LYS A 160 7.43 -24.32 -56.23
C LYS A 160 7.56 -25.79 -56.68
N GLU A 161 7.43 -26.75 -55.76
CA GLU A 161 7.44 -28.18 -56.10
C GLU A 161 6.18 -28.62 -56.87
N ARG A 162 5.01 -28.03 -56.55
CA ARG A 162 3.76 -28.35 -57.26
C ARG A 162 3.49 -27.55 -58.52
N THR A 163 4.26 -26.51 -58.82
CA THR A 163 4.13 -25.74 -60.09
C THR A 163 4.45 -26.59 -61.31
N THR A 164 5.36 -27.54 -61.19
CA THR A 164 5.65 -28.53 -62.25
C THR A 164 4.50 -29.50 -62.49
N GLU A 165 3.79 -29.94 -61.45
CA GLU A 165 2.60 -30.82 -61.60
C GLU A 165 1.38 -30.07 -62.14
N ILE A 166 1.19 -28.81 -61.81
CA ILE A 166 0.10 -27.98 -62.32
C ILE A 166 0.33 -27.59 -63.76
N GLY A 167 1.60 -27.40 -64.17
CA GLY A 167 1.97 -27.09 -65.55
C GLY A 167 1.80 -28.27 -66.56
N ILE A 168 1.81 -29.51 -66.06
CA ILE A 168 1.67 -30.71 -66.89
C ILE A 168 0.19 -31.10 -67.11
N ARG A 169 -0.74 -30.55 -66.33
CA ARG A 169 -2.21 -30.82 -66.38
C ARG A 169 -2.98 -29.84 -67.31
N ARG A 170 -2.30 -29.05 -68.11
CA ARG A 170 -2.94 -28.16 -69.08
C ARG A 170 -2.79 -28.65 -70.49
#